data_01e57a833197c4b7d5371654b0bcce92
#
_entry.id   01e57a833197c4b7d5371654b0bcce92
#
_cell.length_a   1.000
_cell.length_b   1.000
_cell.length_c   1.000
_cell.angle_alpha   90.00
_cell.angle_beta   90.00
_cell.angle_gamma   90.00
#
_symmetry.space_group_name_H-M   'P 1'
#
loop_
_entity.id
_entity.type
_entity.pdbx_description
1 polymer ?
#
loop_
_entity_poly.entity_id
_entity_poly.type
_entity_poly.pdbx_seq_one_letter_code
_entity_poly.pdbx_strand_id
1 'polypeptide(L)'
;MRLIMLAVVLTISITGLVSGQSAKQRAAIEQEIRRLDVAHADAVLRGDLAALDKIWTRDFKVNNPFNEIDKADRIRTGAVTYASFIRVPESVLIHGDTVIVMGREEVVPKGNSPDAGKTINRRYTNIWMKRSGKWRLIARQASVICQK
;
A
#
# COMPACT_ATOMS: atom_id res chain seq x y z
N MET A 1 18.28 40.00 62.38
CA MET A 1 18.70 39.87 60.97
C MET A 1 18.11 38.56 60.42
N ARG A 2 16.97 38.60 59.72
CA ARG A 2 16.31 37.42 59.13
C ARG A 2 16.64 37.35 57.67
N LEU A 3 17.40 36.31 57.27
CA LEU A 3 17.66 35.99 55.86
C LEU A 3 16.42 35.38 55.24
N ILE A 4 15.85 36.01 54.23
CA ILE A 4 14.80 35.47 53.38
C ILE A 4 15.50 34.77 52.21
N MET A 5 15.49 33.41 52.21
CA MET A 5 15.89 32.63 51.05
C MET A 5 14.79 32.69 49.99
N LEU A 6 15.09 33.30 48.86
CA LEU A 6 14.22 33.31 47.69
C LEU A 6 14.45 32.00 46.89
N ALA A 7 13.52 31.08 46.97
CA ALA A 7 13.55 29.87 46.15
C ALA A 7 13.02 30.19 44.73
N VAL A 8 13.91 30.22 43.74
CA VAL A 8 13.53 30.32 42.32
C VAL A 8 13.09 28.96 41.87
N VAL A 9 11.77 28.78 41.68
CA VAL A 9 11.19 27.59 41.06
C VAL A 9 11.32 27.72 39.53
N LEU A 10 12.27 26.99 38.96
CA LEU A 10 12.45 26.88 37.51
C LEU A 10 11.41 25.90 36.94
N THR A 11 10.31 26.39 36.44
CA THR A 11 9.32 25.55 35.72
C THR A 11 9.88 25.24 34.33
N ILE A 12 10.39 24.01 34.15
CA ILE A 12 10.72 23.45 32.83
C ILE A 12 9.42 23.05 32.14
N SER A 13 8.95 23.90 31.24
CA SER A 13 7.87 23.57 30.36
C SER A 13 8.37 22.55 29.31
N ILE A 14 8.09 21.26 29.55
CA ILE A 14 8.27 20.21 28.54
C ILE A 14 7.16 20.39 27.50
N THR A 15 7.39 21.22 26.48
CA THR A 15 6.56 21.24 25.29
C THR A 15 6.79 19.90 24.58
N GLY A 16 5.80 18.99 24.69
CA GLY A 16 5.80 17.73 23.97
C GLY A 16 5.97 17.97 22.49
N LEU A 17 7.11 17.59 21.94
CA LEU A 17 7.35 17.48 20.51
C LEU A 17 6.38 16.41 19.98
N VAL A 18 5.19 16.82 19.53
CA VAL A 18 4.40 16.05 18.60
C VAL A 18 5.26 15.94 17.35
N SER A 19 5.93 14.79 17.19
CA SER A 19 6.79 14.50 16.04
C SER A 19 5.93 14.36 14.79
N GLY A 20 5.54 15.47 14.20
CA GLY A 20 5.11 15.50 12.82
C GLY A 20 6.29 14.97 11.98
N GLN A 21 6.09 13.90 11.22
CA GLN A 21 7.09 13.42 10.29
C GLN A 21 7.59 14.60 9.46
N SER A 22 8.92 14.78 9.36
CA SER A 22 9.48 15.86 8.56
C SER A 22 9.02 15.72 7.10
N ALA A 23 8.90 16.83 6.36
CA ALA A 23 8.53 16.81 4.94
C ALA A 23 9.45 15.87 4.13
N LYS A 24 10.74 15.85 4.44
CA LYS A 24 11.74 14.96 3.84
C LYS A 24 11.42 13.47 4.11
N GLN A 25 11.02 13.14 5.34
CA GLN A 25 10.66 11.77 5.70
C GLN A 25 9.37 11.31 4.99
N ARG A 26 8.35 12.19 4.89
CA ARG A 26 7.12 11.90 4.16
C ARG A 26 7.40 11.67 2.68
N ALA A 27 8.23 12.49 2.03
CA ALA A 27 8.62 12.33 0.63
C ALA A 27 9.37 11.00 0.41
N ALA A 28 10.26 10.61 1.31
CA ALA A 28 10.97 9.33 1.22
C ALA A 28 10.01 8.13 1.35
N ILE A 29 9.04 8.18 2.27
CA ILE A 29 8.01 7.15 2.41
C ILE A 29 7.17 7.08 1.13
N GLU A 30 6.73 8.20 0.59
CA GLU A 30 5.94 8.24 -0.62
C GLU A 30 6.68 7.60 -1.80
N GLN A 31 7.93 7.96 -2.02
CA GLN A 31 8.75 7.38 -3.08
C GLN A 31 8.94 5.87 -2.91
N GLU A 32 9.23 5.41 -1.70
CA GLU A 32 9.36 3.98 -1.39
C GLU A 32 8.07 3.22 -1.68
N ILE A 33 6.93 3.75 -1.22
CA ILE A 33 5.63 3.11 -1.42
C ILE A 33 5.25 3.06 -2.89
N ARG A 34 5.45 4.14 -3.66
CA ARG A 34 5.18 4.13 -5.12
C ARG A 34 6.00 3.04 -5.82
N ARG A 35 7.27 2.91 -5.47
CA ARG A 35 8.13 1.85 -6.01
C ARG A 35 7.65 0.44 -5.64
N LEU A 36 7.29 0.22 -4.37
CA LEU A 36 6.76 -1.06 -3.90
C LEU A 36 5.43 -1.41 -4.55
N ASP A 37 4.57 -0.42 -4.76
CA ASP A 37 3.26 -0.61 -5.37
C ASP A 37 3.36 -1.05 -6.84
N VAL A 38 4.29 -0.48 -7.61
CA VAL A 38 4.59 -0.91 -8.97
C VAL A 38 5.26 -2.29 -8.95
N ALA A 39 6.23 -2.53 -8.07
CA ALA A 39 6.90 -3.83 -7.94
C ALA A 39 5.93 -4.97 -7.60
N HIS A 40 4.86 -4.68 -6.83
CA HIS A 40 3.78 -5.63 -6.60
C HIS A 40 3.05 -6.01 -7.91
N ALA A 41 2.72 -5.04 -8.76
CA ALA A 41 2.08 -5.32 -10.06
C ALA A 41 2.98 -6.17 -10.96
N ASP A 42 4.28 -5.86 -11.00
CA ASP A 42 5.28 -6.63 -11.75
C ASP A 42 5.42 -8.07 -11.23
N ALA A 43 5.41 -8.26 -9.90
CA ALA A 43 5.47 -9.58 -9.30
C ALA A 43 4.22 -10.41 -9.64
N VAL A 44 3.03 -9.79 -9.63
CA VAL A 44 1.78 -10.44 -10.07
C VAL A 44 1.85 -10.83 -11.55
N LEU A 45 2.32 -9.93 -12.41
CA LEU A 45 2.47 -10.17 -13.85
C LEU A 45 3.37 -11.37 -14.14
N ARG A 46 4.50 -11.48 -13.43
CA ARG A 46 5.45 -12.58 -13.59
C ARG A 46 5.07 -13.86 -12.85
N GLY A 47 4.07 -13.83 -11.98
CA GLY A 47 3.76 -14.95 -11.08
C GLY A 47 4.87 -15.22 -10.07
N ASP A 48 5.61 -14.19 -9.66
CA ASP A 48 6.75 -14.28 -8.74
C ASP A 48 6.25 -14.42 -7.30
N LEU A 49 5.93 -15.65 -6.91
CA LEU A 49 5.39 -15.96 -5.57
C LEU A 49 6.37 -15.56 -4.46
N ALA A 50 7.68 -15.74 -4.67
CA ALA A 50 8.68 -15.39 -3.67
C ALA A 50 8.74 -13.89 -3.39
N ALA A 51 8.57 -13.06 -4.43
CA ALA A 51 8.43 -11.61 -4.28
C ALA A 51 7.09 -11.23 -3.63
N LEU A 52 5.99 -11.87 -4.03
CA LEU A 52 4.66 -11.62 -3.48
C LEU A 52 4.58 -11.96 -1.98
N ASP A 53 5.17 -13.05 -1.53
CA ASP A 53 5.22 -13.42 -0.10
C ASP A 53 6.04 -12.43 0.74
N LYS A 54 7.01 -11.73 0.13
CA LYS A 54 7.74 -10.64 0.78
C LYS A 54 6.94 -9.33 0.80
N ILE A 55 5.98 -9.15 -0.09
CA ILE A 55 5.15 -7.95 -0.20
C ILE A 55 3.88 -8.08 0.65
N TRP A 56 3.21 -9.22 0.60
CA TRP A 56 1.95 -9.45 1.29
C TRP A 56 2.12 -9.74 2.78
N THR A 57 1.13 -9.35 3.59
CA THR A 57 0.96 -9.96 4.91
C THR A 57 0.37 -11.36 4.76
N ARG A 58 0.48 -12.16 5.83
CA ARG A 58 -0.10 -13.51 5.85
C ARG A 58 -1.63 -13.51 5.67
N ASP A 59 -2.27 -12.46 6.15
CA ASP A 59 -3.72 -12.23 6.12
C ASP A 59 -4.17 -11.27 5.01
N PHE A 60 -3.31 -11.06 4.00
CA PHE A 60 -3.61 -10.19 2.87
C PHE A 60 -4.90 -10.58 2.15
N LYS A 61 -5.79 -9.60 1.93
CA LYS A 61 -7.08 -9.79 1.24
C LYS A 61 -7.19 -8.88 0.03
N VAL A 62 -7.81 -9.43 -1.02
CA VAL A 62 -8.19 -8.69 -2.23
C VAL A 62 -9.70 -8.69 -2.36
N ASN A 63 -10.30 -7.50 -2.33
CA ASN A 63 -11.68 -7.31 -2.73
C ASN A 63 -11.70 -6.87 -4.20
N ASN A 64 -12.49 -7.54 -5.03
CA ASN A 64 -12.57 -7.29 -6.47
C ASN A 64 -14.04 -7.30 -6.93
N PRO A 65 -14.35 -6.86 -8.18
CA PRO A 65 -15.74 -6.71 -8.63
C PRO A 65 -16.53 -8.02 -8.72
N PHE A 66 -15.88 -9.16 -8.54
CA PHE A 66 -16.53 -10.49 -8.61
C PHE A 66 -16.79 -11.10 -7.22
N ASN A 67 -16.71 -10.32 -6.15
CA ASN A 67 -16.84 -10.74 -4.75
C ASN A 67 -15.84 -11.83 -4.30
N GLU A 68 -14.71 -11.95 -4.97
CA GLU A 68 -13.65 -12.89 -4.63
C GLU A 68 -12.67 -12.24 -3.64
N ILE A 69 -12.90 -12.43 -2.36
CA ILE A 69 -12.06 -11.85 -1.30
C ILE A 69 -10.66 -12.48 -1.28
N ASP A 70 -10.54 -13.75 -1.67
CA ASP A 70 -9.29 -14.53 -1.62
C ASP A 70 -8.56 -14.63 -2.97
N LYS A 71 -8.67 -13.62 -3.82
CA LYS A 71 -7.99 -13.61 -5.13
C LYS A 71 -6.46 -13.76 -5.03
N ALA A 72 -5.86 -13.42 -3.89
CA ALA A 72 -4.44 -13.68 -3.64
C ALA A 72 -4.10 -15.17 -3.76
N ASP A 73 -4.95 -16.05 -3.27
CA ASP A 73 -4.73 -17.50 -3.39
C ASP A 73 -4.85 -17.97 -4.84
N ARG A 74 -5.74 -17.38 -5.64
CA ARG A 74 -5.84 -17.68 -7.08
C ARG A 74 -4.60 -17.23 -7.85
N ILE A 75 -3.93 -16.15 -7.43
CA ILE A 75 -2.64 -15.77 -8.00
C ILE A 75 -1.56 -16.74 -7.55
N ARG A 76 -1.53 -17.14 -6.27
CA ARG A 76 -0.59 -18.13 -5.74
C ARG A 76 -0.69 -19.47 -6.44
N THR A 77 -1.87 -19.91 -6.78
CA THR A 77 -2.11 -21.18 -7.49
C THR A 77 -1.95 -21.08 -9.01
N GLY A 78 -1.66 -19.89 -9.55
CA GLY A 78 -1.58 -19.67 -11.00
C GLY A 78 -2.94 -19.68 -11.71
N ALA A 79 -4.06 -19.70 -10.96
CA ALA A 79 -5.41 -19.66 -11.53
C ALA A 79 -5.77 -18.30 -12.13
N VAL A 80 -5.04 -17.24 -11.76
CA VAL A 80 -5.15 -15.89 -12.34
C VAL A 80 -3.81 -15.47 -12.89
N THR A 81 -3.73 -15.28 -14.20
CA THR A 81 -2.52 -14.86 -14.89
C THR A 81 -2.82 -13.68 -15.81
N TYR A 82 -1.79 -12.88 -16.13
CA TYR A 82 -1.90 -11.71 -16.98
C TYR A 82 -0.88 -11.76 -18.11
N ALA A 83 -1.30 -11.28 -19.29
CA ALA A 83 -0.41 -10.99 -20.41
C ALA A 83 0.23 -9.60 -20.27
N SER A 84 -0.51 -8.65 -19.67
CA SER A 84 -0.04 -7.31 -19.34
C SER A 84 -0.63 -6.84 -18.02
N PHE A 85 0.15 -6.07 -17.25
CA PHE A 85 -0.30 -5.45 -16.01
C PHE A 85 0.44 -4.12 -15.83
N ILE A 86 -0.21 -3.03 -16.17
CA ILE A 86 0.32 -1.68 -16.01
C ILE A 86 -0.37 -1.03 -14.82
N ARG A 87 0.41 -0.49 -13.88
CA ARG A 87 -0.12 0.23 -12.71
C ARG A 87 0.48 1.61 -12.61
N VAL A 88 -0.39 2.60 -12.37
CA VAL A 88 -0.02 3.99 -12.16
C VAL A 88 -0.56 4.44 -10.80
N PRO A 89 0.30 4.55 -9.77
CA PRO A 89 -0.05 5.18 -8.50
C PRO A 89 -0.30 6.67 -8.71
N GLU A 90 -1.49 7.17 -8.39
CA GLU A 90 -1.86 8.58 -8.58
C GLU A 90 -1.84 9.35 -7.26
N SER A 91 -2.38 8.77 -6.19
CA SER A 91 -2.45 9.39 -4.87
C SER A 91 -1.86 8.49 -3.80
N VAL A 92 -1.12 9.10 -2.87
CA VAL A 92 -0.50 8.43 -1.71
C VAL A 92 -0.84 9.20 -0.46
N LEU A 93 -1.58 8.58 0.45
CA LEU A 93 -2.00 9.15 1.74
C LEU A 93 -1.23 8.47 2.86
N ILE A 94 -0.41 9.23 3.59
CA ILE A 94 0.46 8.71 4.67
C ILE A 94 -0.16 9.03 6.03
N HIS A 95 -0.46 7.99 6.80
CA HIS A 95 -1.01 8.07 8.15
C HIS A 95 -0.17 7.21 9.11
N GLY A 96 0.93 7.76 9.60
CA GLY A 96 1.86 7.03 10.47
C GLY A 96 2.43 5.80 9.76
N ASP A 97 2.18 4.63 10.33
CA ASP A 97 2.59 3.33 9.80
C ASP A 97 1.60 2.72 8.78
N THR A 98 0.60 3.50 8.35
CA THR A 98 -0.36 3.10 7.32
C THR A 98 -0.28 4.05 6.13
N VAL A 99 -0.23 3.49 4.92
CA VAL A 99 -0.24 4.26 3.67
C VAL A 99 -1.31 3.69 2.75
N ILE A 100 -2.16 4.60 2.23
CA ILE A 100 -3.19 4.26 1.25
C ILE A 100 -2.70 4.77 -0.11
N VAL A 101 -2.63 3.87 -1.09
CA VAL A 101 -2.32 4.19 -2.48
C VAL A 101 -3.56 4.00 -3.33
N MET A 102 -3.92 5.03 -4.08
CA MET A 102 -5.00 4.98 -5.06
C MET A 102 -4.45 5.29 -6.44
N GLY A 103 -5.01 4.64 -7.47
CA GLY A 103 -4.56 4.86 -8.82
C GLY A 103 -5.38 4.08 -9.85
N ARG A 104 -4.77 3.92 -11.01
CA ARG A 104 -5.36 3.19 -12.13
C ARG A 104 -4.49 2.03 -12.55
N GLU A 105 -5.13 1.06 -13.19
CA GLU A 105 -4.47 -0.10 -13.80
C GLU A 105 -5.08 -0.36 -15.17
N GLU A 106 -4.23 -0.80 -16.06
CA GLU A 106 -4.61 -1.45 -17.30
C GLU A 106 -4.07 -2.88 -17.25
N VAL A 107 -4.94 -3.86 -17.43
CA VAL A 107 -4.57 -5.26 -17.37
C VAL A 107 -5.16 -6.04 -18.55
N VAL A 108 -4.40 -7.04 -19.00
CA VAL A 108 -4.87 -8.02 -19.98
C VAL A 108 -4.78 -9.40 -19.33
N PRO A 109 -5.90 -9.97 -18.85
CA PRO A 109 -5.92 -11.33 -18.35
C PRO A 109 -5.57 -12.34 -19.45
N LYS A 110 -5.02 -13.50 -19.05
CA LYS A 110 -4.76 -14.63 -19.95
C LYS A 110 -5.21 -15.96 -19.34
N GLY A 111 -5.02 -17.05 -20.06
CA GLY A 111 -5.41 -18.39 -19.63
C GLY A 111 -6.92 -18.56 -19.61
N ASN A 112 -7.46 -19.18 -18.56
CA ASN A 112 -8.89 -19.52 -18.45
C ASN A 112 -9.76 -18.38 -17.89
N SER A 113 -9.27 -17.13 -17.90
CA SER A 113 -10.08 -15.98 -17.51
C SER A 113 -11.19 -15.72 -18.53
N PRO A 114 -12.44 -15.42 -18.09
CA PRO A 114 -13.53 -15.03 -19.01
C PRO A 114 -13.19 -13.82 -19.89
N ASP A 115 -12.27 -12.96 -19.41
CA ASP A 115 -11.81 -11.76 -20.09
C ASP A 115 -10.39 -11.91 -20.67
N ALA A 116 -9.93 -13.14 -20.91
CA ALA A 116 -8.64 -13.38 -21.52
C ALA A 116 -8.49 -12.67 -22.86
N GLY A 117 -7.38 -11.94 -23.00
CA GLY A 117 -7.07 -11.15 -24.20
C GLY A 117 -7.74 -9.76 -24.27
N LYS A 118 -8.67 -9.44 -23.35
CA LYS A 118 -9.32 -8.13 -23.31
C LYS A 118 -8.49 -7.15 -22.46
N THR A 119 -8.38 -5.91 -22.90
CA THR A 119 -7.85 -4.82 -22.06
C THR A 119 -8.92 -4.36 -21.08
N ILE A 120 -8.60 -4.42 -19.79
CA ILE A 120 -9.50 -4.01 -18.70
C ILE A 120 -8.87 -2.84 -17.95
N ASN A 121 -9.58 -1.72 -17.93
CA ASN A 121 -9.22 -0.55 -17.15
C ASN A 121 -9.87 -0.62 -15.77
N ARG A 122 -9.07 -0.37 -14.72
CA ARG A 122 -9.53 -0.46 -13.32
C ARG A 122 -9.07 0.74 -12.50
N ARG A 123 -9.86 1.08 -11.49
CA ARG A 123 -9.40 1.87 -10.34
C ARG A 123 -8.98 0.91 -9.24
N TYR A 124 -7.95 1.27 -8.48
CA TYR A 124 -7.53 0.46 -7.35
C TYR A 124 -7.24 1.31 -6.11
N THR A 125 -7.32 0.65 -4.96
CA THR A 125 -6.83 1.12 -3.68
C THR A 125 -6.03 0.00 -3.04
N ASN A 126 -4.79 0.29 -2.65
CA ASN A 126 -3.91 -0.59 -1.89
C ASN A 126 -3.66 0.03 -0.51
N ILE A 127 -3.70 -0.80 0.53
CA ILE A 127 -3.42 -0.39 1.90
C ILE A 127 -2.12 -1.07 2.32
N TRP A 128 -1.10 -0.25 2.55
CA TRP A 128 0.21 -0.65 3.03
C TRP A 128 0.34 -0.37 4.52
N MET A 129 0.96 -1.28 5.25
CA MET A 129 1.23 -1.10 6.67
C MET A 129 2.68 -1.46 6.99
N LYS A 130 3.33 -0.66 7.83
CA LYS A 130 4.68 -0.94 8.30
C LYS A 130 4.62 -2.00 9.41
N ARG A 131 5.24 -3.16 9.17
CA ARG A 131 5.32 -4.28 10.10
C ARG A 131 6.79 -4.66 10.30
N SER A 132 7.26 -4.62 11.54
CA SER A 132 8.68 -4.92 11.88
C SER A 132 9.66 -4.16 10.97
N GLY A 133 9.42 -2.85 10.80
CA GLY A 133 10.25 -1.96 10.00
C GLY A 133 10.10 -2.09 8.47
N LYS A 134 9.26 -2.98 7.97
CA LYS A 134 9.06 -3.21 6.52
C LYS A 134 7.63 -2.90 6.10
N TRP A 135 7.47 -2.29 4.93
CA TRP A 135 6.14 -2.07 4.34
C TRP A 135 5.58 -3.37 3.78
N ARG A 136 4.34 -3.67 4.13
CA ARG A 136 3.59 -4.85 3.70
C ARG A 136 2.21 -4.44 3.19
N LEU A 137 1.77 -5.05 2.11
CA LEU A 137 0.42 -4.87 1.58
C LEU A 137 -0.54 -5.74 2.38
N ILE A 138 -1.54 -5.11 3.02
CA ILE A 138 -2.50 -5.78 3.92
C ILE A 138 -3.86 -5.98 3.26
N ALA A 139 -4.25 -5.07 2.38
CA ALA A 139 -5.54 -5.16 1.70
C ALA A 139 -5.48 -4.44 0.35
N ARG A 140 -6.33 -4.86 -0.57
CA ARG A 140 -6.48 -4.29 -1.89
C ARG A 140 -7.93 -4.32 -2.35
N GLN A 141 -8.36 -3.23 -2.97
CA GLN A 141 -9.60 -3.13 -3.74
C GLN A 141 -9.24 -2.85 -5.21
N ALA A 142 -9.92 -3.49 -6.15
CA ALA A 142 -9.85 -3.14 -7.56
C ALA A 142 -11.23 -3.26 -8.21
N SER A 143 -11.64 -2.23 -8.95
CA SER A 143 -12.94 -2.15 -9.62
C SER A 143 -12.77 -1.77 -11.08
N VAL A 144 -13.51 -2.41 -11.97
CA VAL A 144 -13.54 -2.07 -13.39
C VAL A 144 -14.15 -0.68 -13.57
N ILE A 145 -13.56 0.10 -14.47
CA ILE A 145 -14.12 1.39 -14.87
C ILE A 145 -15.26 1.10 -15.85
N CYS A 146 -16.49 1.41 -15.45
CA CYS A 146 -17.63 1.35 -16.36
C CYS A 146 -17.46 2.44 -17.43
N GLN A 147 -17.42 2.04 -18.70
CA GLN A 147 -17.55 3.00 -19.81
C GLN A 147 -18.98 3.53 -19.81
N LYS A 148 -19.11 4.86 -19.84
CA LYS A 148 -20.41 5.54 -20.03
C LYS A 148 -20.78 5.51 -21.50
#